data_88e31cde06e54269bbec3bc04900ee25
#
_entry.id   88e31cde06e54269bbec3bc04900ee25
#
_cell.length_a   1.000
_cell.length_b   1.000
_cell.length_c   1.000
_cell.angle_alpha   90.00
_cell.angle_beta   90.00
_cell.angle_gamma   90.00
#
_symmetry.space_group_name_H-M   'P 1'
#
loop_
_entity.id
_entity.type
_entity.pdbx_description
1 polymer ?
#
loop_
_entity_poly.entity_id
_entity_poly.type
_entity_poly.pdbx_seq_one_letter_code
_entity_poly.pdbx_strand_id
1 'polypeptide(L)'
;ALIIAISWLLYHRSSFVWFEAKAEDNLESLYRQVNDLFQNEDINDDELAIGFEGLNNPLNAIIVVSDGESKIYTTTNEKSMMFDSLNAMTKLIQNPNFLESGKNYVIEIHQDDRMKTGYYDLTGYLSNGYLIVIRTSMDSINTSARFTNRTFLYFSLAILVLAAIVISCISRYFSKPIHDMAIVAKRMSNLDFDAKVQVKSKDEVGELGESMN
;
A
#
# COMPACT_ATOMS: atom_id res chain seq x y z
N ALA A 1 -19.26 -2.28 14.28
CA ALA A 1 -19.18 -3.32 13.22
C ALA A 1 -19.36 -2.71 11.82
N LEU A 2 -20.45 -1.97 11.56
CA LEU A 2 -20.76 -1.41 10.24
C LEU A 2 -19.68 -0.43 9.75
N ILE A 3 -19.21 0.47 10.60
CA ILE A 3 -18.15 1.47 10.28
C ILE A 3 -16.84 0.76 9.90
N ILE A 4 -16.46 -0.29 10.63
CA ILE A 4 -15.23 -1.05 10.35
C ILE A 4 -15.36 -1.82 9.03
N ALA A 5 -16.54 -2.40 8.74
CA ALA A 5 -16.79 -3.08 7.48
C ALA A 5 -16.71 -2.11 6.29
N ILE A 6 -17.31 -0.93 6.41
CA ILE A 6 -17.23 0.13 5.38
C ILE A 6 -15.79 0.62 5.21
N SER A 7 -15.07 0.88 6.32
CA SER A 7 -13.67 1.30 6.28
C SER A 7 -12.77 0.25 5.61
N TRP A 8 -12.99 -1.03 5.92
CA TRP A 8 -12.26 -2.13 5.28
C TRP A 8 -12.54 -2.23 3.77
N LEU A 9 -13.80 -2.07 3.36
CA LEU A 9 -14.21 -2.14 1.96
C LEU A 9 -13.64 -0.96 1.16
N LEU A 10 -13.65 0.25 1.72
CA LEU A 10 -13.05 1.43 1.14
C LEU A 10 -11.52 1.28 1.02
N TYR A 11 -10.87 0.78 2.08
CA TYR A 11 -9.44 0.52 2.07
C TYR A 11 -9.05 -0.53 1.04
N HIS A 12 -9.77 -1.65 0.98
CA HIS A 12 -9.52 -2.72 0.01
C HIS A 12 -9.60 -2.21 -1.43
N ARG A 13 -10.58 -1.34 -1.72
CA ARG A 13 -10.74 -0.75 -3.05
C ARG A 13 -9.66 0.29 -3.36
N SER A 14 -9.30 1.12 -2.39
CA SER A 14 -8.30 2.18 -2.59
C SER A 14 -6.87 1.64 -2.58
N SER A 15 -6.59 0.55 -1.87
CA SER A 15 -5.24 -0.01 -1.78
C SER A 15 -4.71 -0.46 -3.15
N PHE A 16 -5.54 -1.08 -3.98
CA PHE A 16 -5.13 -1.52 -5.31
C PHE A 16 -4.72 -0.33 -6.20
N VAL A 17 -5.56 0.70 -6.27
CA VAL A 17 -5.26 1.93 -7.04
C VAL A 17 -4.01 2.62 -6.50
N TRP A 18 -3.82 2.63 -5.18
CA TRP A 18 -2.63 3.22 -4.57
C TRP A 18 -1.36 2.43 -4.92
N PHE A 19 -1.41 1.09 -4.91
CA PHE A 19 -0.27 0.26 -5.28
C PHE A 19 0.08 0.39 -6.77
N GLU A 20 -0.90 0.52 -7.66
CA GLU A 20 -0.66 0.81 -9.10
C GLU A 20 0.03 2.15 -9.28
N ALA A 21 -0.51 3.23 -8.71
CA ALA A 21 0.11 4.56 -8.80
C ALA A 21 1.52 4.57 -8.19
N LYS A 22 1.73 3.83 -7.09
CA LYS A 22 3.05 3.70 -6.46
C LYS A 22 4.03 2.90 -7.32
N ALA A 23 3.55 1.92 -8.09
CA ALA A 23 4.37 1.18 -9.04
C ALA A 23 4.86 2.08 -10.17
N GLU A 24 3.99 2.92 -10.72
CA GLU A 24 4.36 3.90 -11.75
C GLU A 24 5.41 4.89 -11.21
N ASP A 25 5.19 5.48 -10.03
CA ASP A 25 6.16 6.37 -9.37
C ASP A 25 7.53 5.69 -9.18
N ASN A 26 7.55 4.42 -8.78
CA ASN A 26 8.79 3.68 -8.57
C ASN A 26 9.50 3.39 -9.90
N LEU A 27 8.77 3.06 -10.97
CA LEU A 27 9.32 2.88 -12.31
C LEU A 27 9.93 4.17 -12.85
N GLU A 28 9.23 5.31 -12.68
CA GLU A 28 9.78 6.63 -13.03
C GLU A 28 11.03 6.98 -12.23
N SER A 29 11.03 6.68 -10.93
CA SER A 29 12.19 6.90 -10.07
C SER A 29 13.39 6.07 -10.52
N LEU A 30 13.17 4.79 -10.85
CA LEU A 30 14.21 3.90 -11.40
C LEU A 30 14.72 4.42 -12.75
N TYR A 31 13.82 4.84 -13.64
CA TYR A 31 14.21 5.42 -14.92
C TYR A 31 15.16 6.63 -14.72
N ARG A 32 14.83 7.54 -13.81
CA ARG A 32 15.67 8.70 -13.50
C ARG A 32 17.04 8.28 -12.96
N GLN A 33 17.06 7.34 -12.00
CA GLN A 33 18.32 6.85 -11.44
C GLN A 33 19.21 6.19 -12.51
N VAL A 34 18.63 5.37 -13.40
CA VAL A 34 19.39 4.78 -14.51
C VAL A 34 19.84 5.85 -15.50
N ASN A 35 18.97 6.81 -15.84
CA ASN A 35 19.32 7.89 -16.74
C ASN A 35 20.50 8.71 -16.20
N ASP A 36 20.51 8.99 -14.89
CA ASP A 36 21.61 9.72 -14.24
C ASP A 36 22.93 8.93 -14.28
N LEU A 37 22.87 7.59 -14.11
CA LEU A 37 24.05 6.72 -14.25
C LEU A 37 24.65 6.78 -15.66
N PHE A 38 23.81 6.83 -16.69
CA PHE A 38 24.25 6.84 -18.08
C PHE A 38 24.55 8.25 -18.66
N GLN A 39 24.38 9.31 -17.87
CA GLN A 39 24.79 10.66 -18.24
C GLN A 39 26.31 10.87 -18.20
N ASN A 40 27.03 10.09 -17.40
CA ASN A 40 28.48 10.13 -17.32
C ASN A 40 29.11 9.36 -18.51
N GLU A 41 29.63 10.03 -19.50
CA GLU A 41 30.22 9.42 -20.70
C GLU A 41 31.50 8.59 -20.42
N ASP A 42 32.15 8.78 -19.26
CA ASP A 42 33.42 8.14 -18.88
C ASP A 42 33.21 6.90 -17.95
N ILE A 43 31.98 6.47 -17.68
CA ILE A 43 31.71 5.31 -16.81
C ILE A 43 32.15 4.02 -17.52
N ASN A 44 33.01 3.25 -16.85
CA ASN A 44 33.41 1.92 -17.32
C ASN A 44 32.36 0.84 -16.93
N ASP A 45 32.45 -0.33 -17.56
CA ASP A 45 31.46 -1.44 -17.35
C ASP A 45 31.42 -1.91 -15.88
N ASP A 46 32.52 -1.86 -15.12
CA ASP A 46 32.57 -2.24 -13.69
C ASP A 46 31.85 -1.22 -12.80
N GLU A 47 32.00 0.07 -13.07
CA GLU A 47 31.31 1.14 -12.37
C GLU A 47 29.81 1.11 -12.65
N LEU A 48 29.40 0.80 -13.88
CA LEU A 48 28.01 0.59 -14.23
C LEU A 48 27.41 -0.60 -13.46
N ALA A 49 28.13 -1.72 -13.35
CA ALA A 49 27.67 -2.88 -12.59
C ALA A 49 27.44 -2.51 -11.11
N ILE A 50 28.37 -1.79 -10.49
CA ILE A 50 28.23 -1.27 -9.10
C ILE A 50 27.04 -0.30 -9.01
N GLY A 51 26.88 0.59 -10.01
CA GLY A 51 25.76 1.50 -10.09
C GLY A 51 24.40 0.80 -10.14
N PHE A 52 24.28 -0.28 -10.91
CA PHE A 52 23.07 -1.11 -10.97
C PHE A 52 22.76 -1.81 -9.65
N GLU A 53 23.77 -2.28 -8.91
CA GLU A 53 23.59 -2.86 -7.57
C GLU A 53 23.14 -1.81 -6.53
N GLY A 54 23.53 -0.55 -6.72
CA GLY A 54 23.16 0.57 -5.84
C GLY A 54 21.77 1.16 -6.09
N LEU A 55 21.07 0.75 -7.14
CA LEU A 55 19.75 1.28 -7.46
C LEU A 55 18.71 0.95 -6.39
N ASN A 56 17.92 1.97 -6.02
CA ASN A 56 16.77 1.74 -5.17
C ASN A 56 15.62 1.11 -5.96
N ASN A 57 15.61 -0.23 -6.02
CA ASN A 57 14.66 -1.04 -6.77
C ASN A 57 13.68 -1.81 -5.87
N PRO A 58 12.70 -1.13 -5.23
CA PRO A 58 11.79 -1.75 -4.27
C PRO A 58 10.80 -2.75 -4.91
N LEU A 59 10.67 -2.72 -6.25
CA LEU A 59 9.78 -3.61 -7.00
C LEU A 59 10.51 -4.87 -7.52
N ASN A 60 11.81 -5.00 -7.28
CA ASN A 60 12.66 -6.02 -7.93
C ASN A 60 12.45 -6.03 -9.47
N ALA A 61 12.34 -4.82 -10.04
CA ALA A 61 12.14 -4.66 -11.46
C ALA A 61 13.39 -5.12 -12.24
N ILE A 62 13.17 -5.71 -13.37
CA ILE A 62 14.21 -6.07 -14.31
C ILE A 62 14.52 -4.84 -15.16
N ILE A 63 15.79 -4.48 -15.25
CA ILE A 63 16.26 -3.34 -16.02
C ILE A 63 17.11 -3.88 -17.15
N VAL A 64 16.80 -3.48 -18.38
CA VAL A 64 17.57 -3.78 -19.58
C VAL A 64 17.86 -2.48 -20.31
N VAL A 65 19.12 -2.18 -20.56
CA VAL A 65 19.57 -1.02 -21.34
C VAL A 65 20.39 -1.51 -22.52
N SER A 66 20.14 -0.97 -23.71
CA SER A 66 20.83 -1.32 -24.94
C SER A 66 21.25 -0.07 -25.72
N ASP A 67 22.44 -0.11 -26.32
CA ASP A 67 22.91 0.91 -27.27
C ASP A 67 22.25 0.79 -28.66
N GLY A 68 21.45 -0.27 -28.88
CA GLY A 68 20.80 -0.59 -30.15
C GLY A 68 21.67 -1.39 -31.11
N GLU A 69 22.96 -1.59 -30.84
CA GLU A 69 23.91 -2.30 -31.69
C GLU A 69 24.40 -3.60 -31.06
N SER A 70 25.21 -3.53 -30.01
CA SER A 70 25.92 -4.69 -29.48
C SER A 70 25.99 -4.77 -27.95
N LYS A 71 25.85 -3.67 -27.26
CA LYS A 71 25.95 -3.65 -25.79
C LYS A 71 24.59 -3.76 -25.13
N ILE A 72 24.48 -4.66 -24.16
CA ILE A 72 23.28 -4.86 -23.35
C ILE A 72 23.71 -4.91 -21.89
N TYR A 73 23.15 -4.02 -21.09
CA TYR A 73 23.31 -3.98 -19.64
C TYR A 73 21.99 -4.47 -19.01
N THR A 74 22.07 -5.43 -18.10
CA THR A 74 20.84 -6.02 -17.51
C THR A 74 21.05 -6.44 -16.07
N THR A 75 19.99 -6.32 -15.26
CA THR A 75 19.94 -6.84 -13.90
C THR A 75 19.48 -8.30 -13.83
N THR A 76 19.13 -8.92 -14.98
CA THR A 76 18.67 -10.32 -15.03
C THR A 76 19.57 -11.19 -15.88
N ASN A 77 19.73 -12.44 -15.45
CA ASN A 77 20.39 -13.49 -16.23
C ASN A 77 19.37 -14.39 -16.98
N GLU A 78 18.07 -14.13 -16.84
CA GLU A 78 17.05 -14.93 -17.52
C GLU A 78 16.92 -14.52 -18.99
N LYS A 79 17.29 -15.42 -19.89
CA LYS A 79 17.27 -15.18 -21.34
C LYS A 79 15.87 -14.86 -21.88
N SER A 80 14.82 -15.46 -21.32
CA SER A 80 13.43 -15.19 -21.74
C SER A 80 13.02 -13.77 -21.45
N MET A 81 13.31 -13.27 -20.25
CA MET A 81 12.99 -11.90 -19.81
C MET A 81 13.79 -10.87 -20.63
N MET A 82 15.05 -11.16 -20.90
CA MET A 82 15.88 -10.31 -21.75
C MET A 82 15.34 -10.25 -23.19
N PHE A 83 14.90 -11.39 -23.76
CA PHE A 83 14.32 -11.44 -25.10
C PHE A 83 13.00 -10.66 -25.19
N ASP A 84 12.13 -10.79 -24.20
CA ASP A 84 10.86 -10.05 -24.14
C ASP A 84 11.11 -8.54 -24.00
N SER A 85 12.13 -8.12 -23.26
CA SER A 85 12.53 -6.72 -23.15
C SER A 85 13.06 -6.15 -24.47
N LEU A 86 13.88 -6.91 -25.20
CA LEU A 86 14.35 -6.52 -26.53
C LEU A 86 13.20 -6.41 -27.55
N ASN A 87 12.21 -7.30 -27.47
CA ASN A 87 10.99 -7.20 -28.28
C ASN A 87 10.18 -5.93 -27.94
N ALA A 88 10.08 -5.55 -26.68
CA ALA A 88 9.44 -4.29 -26.26
C ALA A 88 10.19 -3.07 -26.84
N MET A 89 11.53 -3.06 -26.80
CA MET A 89 12.35 -2.02 -27.44
C MET A 89 12.09 -1.94 -28.95
N THR A 90 12.01 -3.07 -29.62
CA THR A 90 11.74 -3.12 -31.07
C THR A 90 10.37 -2.52 -31.41
N LYS A 91 9.34 -2.82 -30.60
CA LYS A 91 8.00 -2.23 -30.77
C LYS A 91 8.01 -0.73 -30.57
N LEU A 92 8.79 -0.22 -29.61
CA LEU A 92 8.94 1.21 -29.37
C LEU A 92 9.53 1.93 -30.58
N ILE A 93 10.61 1.39 -31.16
CA ILE A 93 11.27 1.95 -32.35
C ILE A 93 10.29 2.02 -33.54
N GLN A 94 9.37 1.05 -33.64
CA GLN A 94 8.38 0.98 -34.72
C GLN A 94 7.14 1.84 -34.46
N ASN A 95 6.99 2.44 -33.28
CA ASN A 95 5.83 3.26 -32.94
C ASN A 95 6.10 4.75 -33.22
N PRO A 96 5.60 5.33 -34.32
CA PRO A 96 5.86 6.73 -34.68
C PRO A 96 5.25 7.72 -33.68
N ASN A 97 4.23 7.33 -32.92
CA ASN A 97 3.51 8.21 -31.99
C ASN A 97 4.25 8.40 -30.65
N PHE A 98 5.30 7.65 -30.40
CA PHE A 98 6.06 7.76 -29.16
C PHE A 98 6.72 9.14 -28.99
N LEU A 99 7.27 9.69 -30.07
CA LEU A 99 7.93 10.98 -30.07
C LEU A 99 6.97 12.19 -29.94
N GLU A 100 5.67 11.99 -30.22
CA GLU A 100 4.65 13.05 -30.10
C GLU A 100 4.23 13.31 -28.64
N SER A 101 4.48 12.38 -27.71
CA SER A 101 4.08 12.51 -26.30
C SER A 101 4.91 13.51 -25.50
N GLY A 102 6.06 13.97 -26.03
CA GLY A 102 7.00 14.87 -25.33
C GLY A 102 7.68 14.25 -24.12
N LYS A 103 7.47 12.95 -23.85
CA LYS A 103 8.15 12.16 -22.82
C LYS A 103 9.17 11.24 -23.49
N ASN A 104 10.28 10.98 -22.81
CA ASN A 104 11.32 10.06 -23.27
C ASN A 104 10.99 8.58 -22.99
N TYR A 105 9.87 8.30 -22.35
CA TYR A 105 9.43 6.95 -21.99
C TYR A 105 7.90 6.83 -22.02
N VAL A 106 7.42 5.58 -22.11
CA VAL A 106 6.01 5.20 -21.97
C VAL A 106 5.91 4.05 -20.97
N ILE A 107 4.81 4.02 -20.19
CA ILE A 107 4.49 2.91 -19.29
C ILE A 107 3.28 2.19 -19.87
N GLU A 108 3.43 0.89 -20.13
CA GLU A 108 2.38 0.04 -20.67
C GLU A 108 2.18 -1.19 -19.78
N ILE A 109 0.94 -1.68 -19.75
CA ILE A 109 0.62 -2.96 -19.11
C ILE A 109 0.66 -4.02 -20.20
N HIS A 110 1.56 -4.98 -20.04
CA HIS A 110 1.68 -6.12 -20.91
C HIS A 110 1.23 -7.41 -20.21
N GLN A 111 0.36 -8.18 -20.84
CA GLN A 111 -0.08 -9.48 -20.34
C GLN A 111 0.64 -10.58 -21.09
N ASP A 112 1.41 -11.43 -20.39
CA ASP A 112 2.03 -12.60 -20.97
C ASP A 112 1.06 -13.78 -20.91
N ASP A 113 0.50 -14.16 -22.07
CA ASP A 113 -0.45 -15.27 -22.18
C ASP A 113 0.15 -16.63 -21.79
N ARG A 114 1.48 -16.80 -21.88
CA ARG A 114 2.19 -18.04 -21.53
C ARG A 114 2.32 -18.21 -20.02
N MET A 115 2.68 -17.13 -19.32
CA MET A 115 2.86 -17.14 -17.87
C MET A 115 1.59 -16.76 -17.09
N LYS A 116 0.54 -16.27 -17.78
CA LYS A 116 -0.71 -15.73 -17.19
C LYS A 116 -0.45 -14.62 -16.17
N THR A 117 0.65 -13.91 -16.33
CA THR A 117 1.11 -12.85 -15.44
C THR A 117 1.12 -11.53 -16.20
N GLY A 118 0.62 -10.46 -15.59
CA GLY A 118 0.76 -9.12 -16.12
C GLY A 118 2.08 -8.49 -15.70
N TYR A 119 2.61 -7.62 -16.55
CA TYR A 119 3.81 -6.84 -16.29
C TYR A 119 3.54 -5.36 -16.54
N TYR A 120 4.15 -4.51 -15.74
CA TYR A 120 4.33 -3.10 -16.04
C TYR A 120 5.67 -2.93 -16.72
N ASP A 121 5.64 -2.42 -17.95
CA ASP A 121 6.82 -2.14 -18.76
C ASP A 121 6.97 -0.64 -18.92
N LEU A 122 8.03 -0.06 -18.38
CA LEU A 122 8.47 1.27 -18.74
C LEU A 122 9.50 1.09 -19.87
N THR A 123 9.20 1.63 -21.05
CA THR A 123 10.08 1.54 -22.22
C THR A 123 10.37 2.94 -22.74
N GLY A 124 11.62 3.25 -23.05
CA GLY A 124 11.98 4.60 -23.47
C GLY A 124 13.42 4.76 -23.93
N TYR A 125 13.84 6.01 -24.01
CA TYR A 125 15.19 6.43 -24.35
C TYR A 125 15.83 7.13 -23.18
N LEU A 126 17.08 6.81 -22.89
CA LEU A 126 17.93 7.59 -21.98
C LEU A 126 18.46 8.86 -22.68
N SER A 127 18.97 9.78 -21.91
CA SER A 127 19.51 11.07 -22.42
C SER A 127 20.66 10.91 -23.40
N ASN A 128 21.41 9.82 -23.30
CA ASN A 128 22.49 9.46 -24.24
C ASN A 128 22.01 8.73 -25.49
N GLY A 129 20.70 8.51 -25.67
CA GLY A 129 20.11 7.82 -26.80
C GLY A 129 19.99 6.31 -26.65
N TYR A 130 20.44 5.73 -25.53
CA TYR A 130 20.26 4.30 -25.27
C TYR A 130 18.79 3.96 -25.01
N LEU A 131 18.40 2.76 -25.43
CA LEU A 131 17.08 2.19 -25.18
C LEU A 131 17.05 1.59 -23.77
N ILE A 132 15.96 1.81 -23.06
CA ILE A 132 15.72 1.24 -21.74
C ILE A 132 14.36 0.54 -21.66
N VAL A 133 14.34 -0.62 -21.00
CA VAL A 133 13.12 -1.28 -20.52
C VAL A 133 13.28 -1.57 -19.04
N ILE A 134 12.30 -1.11 -18.25
CA ILE A 134 12.17 -1.48 -16.85
C ILE A 134 10.87 -2.26 -16.70
N ARG A 135 10.98 -3.54 -16.34
CA ARG A 135 9.85 -4.46 -16.23
C ARG A 135 9.65 -4.92 -14.81
N THR A 136 8.42 -4.83 -14.30
CA THR A 136 8.05 -5.41 -13.02
C THR A 136 6.78 -6.25 -13.12
N SER A 137 6.72 -7.35 -12.36
CA SER A 137 5.57 -8.25 -12.36
C SER A 137 4.41 -7.67 -11.55
N MET A 138 3.18 -7.74 -12.09
CA MET A 138 1.96 -7.42 -11.36
C MET A 138 1.77 -8.32 -10.13
N ASP A 139 2.29 -9.55 -10.16
CA ASP A 139 2.21 -10.47 -9.03
C ASP A 139 2.99 -9.97 -7.81
N SER A 140 4.13 -9.31 -8.02
CA SER A 140 4.90 -8.67 -6.94
C SER A 140 4.08 -7.56 -6.27
N ILE A 141 3.39 -6.75 -7.07
CA ILE A 141 2.51 -5.67 -6.60
C ILE A 141 1.29 -6.24 -5.89
N ASN A 142 0.62 -7.24 -6.49
CA ASN A 142 -0.54 -7.90 -5.91
C ASN A 142 -0.22 -8.63 -4.60
N THR A 143 0.95 -9.25 -4.50
CA THR A 143 1.40 -9.93 -3.28
C THR A 143 1.60 -8.93 -2.15
N SER A 144 2.21 -7.78 -2.42
CA SER A 144 2.38 -6.70 -1.46
C SER A 144 1.02 -6.14 -1.00
N ALA A 145 0.08 -5.94 -1.93
CA ALA A 145 -1.27 -5.49 -1.62
C ALA A 145 -2.03 -6.51 -0.76
N ARG A 146 -1.95 -7.81 -1.08
CA ARG A 146 -2.60 -8.89 -0.29
C ARG A 146 -2.03 -8.98 1.11
N PHE A 147 -0.70 -8.89 1.27
CA PHE A 147 -0.06 -8.90 2.57
C PHE A 147 -0.52 -7.72 3.43
N THR A 148 -0.53 -6.52 2.87
CA THR A 148 -0.98 -5.30 3.56
C THR A 148 -2.46 -5.39 3.95
N ASN A 149 -3.33 -5.86 3.05
CA ASN A 149 -4.75 -6.05 3.32
C ASN A 149 -5.01 -7.07 4.45
N ARG A 150 -4.26 -8.17 4.47
CA ARG A 150 -4.36 -9.19 5.52
C ARG A 150 -3.90 -8.66 6.87
N THR A 151 -2.83 -7.91 6.90
CA THR A 151 -2.30 -7.27 8.10
C THR A 151 -3.30 -6.26 8.65
N PHE A 152 -3.88 -5.41 7.79
CA PHE A 152 -4.92 -4.46 8.16
C PHE A 152 -6.15 -5.14 8.78
N LEU A 153 -6.58 -6.29 8.23
CA LEU A 153 -7.69 -7.07 8.78
C LEU A 153 -7.42 -7.51 10.23
N TYR A 154 -6.23 -8.01 10.53
CA TYR A 154 -5.87 -8.42 11.88
C TYR A 154 -5.85 -7.25 12.86
N PHE A 155 -5.28 -6.10 12.47
CA PHE A 155 -5.30 -4.90 13.29
C PHE A 155 -6.72 -4.38 13.54
N SER A 156 -7.57 -4.37 12.51
CA SER A 156 -8.97 -3.97 12.63
C SER A 156 -9.73 -4.86 13.60
N LEU A 157 -9.51 -6.17 13.56
CA LEU A 157 -10.14 -7.12 14.48
C LEU A 157 -9.67 -6.90 15.92
N ALA A 158 -8.36 -6.68 16.12
CA ALA A 158 -7.80 -6.40 17.44
C ALA A 158 -8.39 -5.11 18.06
N ILE A 159 -8.51 -4.04 17.26
CA ILE A 159 -9.12 -2.79 17.69
C ILE A 159 -10.60 -3.00 18.05
N LEU A 160 -11.34 -3.80 17.28
CA LEU A 160 -12.75 -4.09 17.55
C LEU A 160 -12.92 -4.81 18.89
N VAL A 161 -12.08 -5.81 19.19
CA VAL A 161 -12.10 -6.52 20.46
C VAL A 161 -11.77 -5.57 21.60
N LEU A 162 -10.75 -4.74 21.45
CA LEU A 162 -10.36 -3.74 22.47
C LEU A 162 -11.51 -2.75 22.74
N ALA A 163 -12.13 -2.23 21.68
CA ALA A 163 -13.28 -1.33 21.79
C ALA A 163 -14.46 -1.99 22.53
N ALA A 164 -14.75 -3.27 22.24
CA ALA A 164 -15.81 -3.99 22.94
C ALA A 164 -15.52 -4.14 24.45
N ILE A 165 -14.27 -4.40 24.81
CA ILE A 165 -13.84 -4.45 26.24
C ILE A 165 -14.04 -3.09 26.89
N VAL A 166 -13.56 -2.01 26.28
CA VAL A 166 -13.68 -0.65 26.82
C VAL A 166 -15.17 -0.26 27.02
N ILE A 167 -16.00 -0.49 26.00
CA ILE A 167 -17.45 -0.22 26.08
C ILE A 167 -18.09 -1.05 27.20
N SER A 168 -17.73 -2.31 27.35
CA SER A 168 -18.23 -3.17 28.42
C SER A 168 -17.84 -2.64 29.81
N CYS A 169 -16.60 -2.17 29.94
CA CYS A 169 -16.14 -1.55 31.19
C CYS A 169 -16.92 -0.27 31.49
N ILE A 170 -17.06 0.65 30.54
CA ILE A 170 -17.82 1.90 30.70
C ILE A 170 -19.26 1.60 31.08
N SER A 171 -19.90 0.63 30.41
CA SER A 171 -21.26 0.24 30.70
C SER A 171 -21.43 -0.27 32.15
N ARG A 172 -20.51 -1.09 32.63
CA ARG A 172 -20.57 -1.67 33.98
C ARG A 172 -20.25 -0.67 35.09
N TYR A 173 -19.27 0.21 34.86
CA TYR A 173 -18.77 1.10 35.89
C TYR A 173 -19.52 2.45 35.96
N PHE A 174 -20.09 2.91 34.85
CA PHE A 174 -20.74 4.21 34.77
C PHE A 174 -22.23 4.10 34.40
N SER A 175 -22.57 3.51 33.24
CA SER A 175 -23.95 3.59 32.74
C SER A 175 -24.94 2.84 33.61
N LYS A 176 -24.57 1.64 34.10
CA LYS A 176 -25.47 0.84 34.93
C LYS A 176 -25.76 1.51 36.29
N PRO A 177 -24.77 1.97 37.08
CA PRO A 177 -25.05 2.70 38.36
C PRO A 177 -25.88 3.93 38.14
N ILE A 178 -25.62 4.75 37.13
CA ILE A 178 -26.41 5.95 36.83
C ILE A 178 -27.86 5.59 36.49
N HIS A 179 -28.07 4.52 35.72
CA HIS A 179 -29.41 4.04 35.41
C HIS A 179 -30.16 3.55 36.66
N ASP A 180 -29.48 2.81 37.54
CA ASP A 180 -30.06 2.32 38.81
C ASP A 180 -30.44 3.50 39.72
N MET A 181 -29.61 4.56 39.82
CA MET A 181 -29.92 5.79 40.51
C MET A 181 -31.14 6.50 39.92
N ALA A 182 -31.26 6.62 38.62
CA ALA A 182 -32.41 7.20 37.95
C ALA A 182 -33.73 6.47 38.29
N ILE A 183 -33.67 5.13 38.40
CA ILE A 183 -34.83 4.31 38.81
C ILE A 183 -35.22 4.64 40.27
N VAL A 184 -34.24 4.67 41.18
CA VAL A 184 -34.51 4.99 42.60
C VAL A 184 -35.07 6.41 42.76
N ALA A 185 -34.48 7.40 42.06
CA ALA A 185 -35.00 8.77 42.06
C ALA A 185 -36.46 8.85 41.59
N LYS A 186 -36.80 8.07 40.55
CA LYS A 186 -38.20 7.99 40.08
C LYS A 186 -39.14 7.33 41.08
N ARG A 187 -38.68 6.32 41.84
CA ARG A 187 -39.47 5.72 42.94
C ARG A 187 -39.70 6.71 44.08
N MET A 188 -38.66 7.44 44.47
CA MET A 188 -38.76 8.50 45.49
C MET A 188 -39.76 9.59 45.08
N SER A 189 -39.80 10.00 43.82
CA SER A 189 -40.78 10.96 43.31
C SER A 189 -42.23 10.48 43.42
N ASN A 190 -42.42 9.15 43.49
CA ASN A 190 -43.71 8.53 43.73
C ASN A 190 -43.96 8.18 45.22
N LEU A 191 -43.25 8.86 46.14
CA LEU A 191 -43.35 8.71 47.58
C LEU A 191 -42.83 7.36 48.12
N ASP A 192 -42.10 6.59 47.37
CA ASP A 192 -41.44 5.35 47.81
C ASP A 192 -40.01 5.68 48.31
N PHE A 193 -39.90 6.12 49.56
CA PHE A 193 -38.65 6.51 50.22
C PHE A 193 -37.87 5.31 50.79
N ASP A 194 -38.39 4.09 50.71
CA ASP A 194 -37.66 2.89 51.11
C ASP A 194 -36.71 2.38 50.02
N ALA A 195 -36.84 2.92 48.82
CA ALA A 195 -35.96 2.60 47.70
C ALA A 195 -34.54 3.11 47.92
N LYS A 196 -33.53 2.25 47.86
CA LYS A 196 -32.13 2.59 48.06
C LYS A 196 -31.27 2.17 46.87
N VAL A 197 -30.22 2.96 46.60
CA VAL A 197 -29.21 2.68 45.62
C VAL A 197 -28.17 1.74 46.21
N GLN A 198 -27.79 0.66 45.48
CA GLN A 198 -26.66 -0.16 45.86
C GLN A 198 -25.35 0.50 45.41
N VAL A 199 -24.68 1.17 46.34
CA VAL A 199 -23.39 1.81 46.09
C VAL A 199 -22.29 0.73 46.04
N LYS A 200 -21.62 0.62 44.88
CA LYS A 200 -20.50 -0.32 44.67
C LYS A 200 -19.17 0.36 44.34
N SER A 201 -19.22 1.64 43.98
CA SER A 201 -18.06 2.45 43.63
C SER A 201 -17.62 3.33 44.77
N LYS A 202 -16.34 3.69 44.77
CA LYS A 202 -15.74 4.66 45.75
C LYS A 202 -15.35 5.97 45.06
N ASP A 203 -15.84 6.19 43.84
CA ASP A 203 -15.65 7.41 43.07
C ASP A 203 -16.84 8.37 43.21
N GLU A 204 -16.90 9.41 42.40
CA GLU A 204 -17.97 10.44 42.41
C GLU A 204 -19.34 9.81 42.14
N VAL A 205 -19.43 8.72 41.41
CA VAL A 205 -20.67 7.97 41.18
C VAL A 205 -21.12 7.26 42.45
N GLY A 206 -20.18 6.74 43.24
CA GLY A 206 -20.45 6.16 44.55
C GLY A 206 -20.93 7.23 45.56
N GLU A 207 -20.27 8.39 45.65
CA GLU A 207 -20.64 9.50 46.49
C GLU A 207 -22.06 10.01 46.16
N LEU A 208 -22.39 10.11 44.87
CA LEU A 208 -23.75 10.46 44.45
C LEU A 208 -24.79 9.42 44.91
N GLY A 209 -24.47 8.14 44.79
CA GLY A 209 -25.34 7.06 45.25
C GLY A 209 -25.55 7.06 46.76
N GLU A 210 -24.52 7.34 47.56
CA GLU A 210 -24.63 7.52 49.03
C GLU A 210 -25.48 8.72 49.39
N SER A 211 -25.35 9.83 48.68
CA SER A 211 -26.15 11.05 48.93
C SER A 211 -27.64 10.87 48.62
N MET A 212 -28.01 9.87 47.86
CA MET A 212 -29.42 9.56 47.55
C MET A 212 -30.05 8.59 48.56
N ASN A 213 -29.29 7.95 49.45
CA ASN A 213 -29.78 6.96 50.44
C ASN A 213 -30.11 7.54 51.79
#